data_e71c90417ef10b5dab46f1a39876f29b
#
_entry.id   e71c90417ef10b5dab46f1a39876f29b
#
_cell.length_a   1.000
_cell.length_b   1.000
_cell.length_c   1.000
_cell.angle_alpha   90.00
_cell.angle_beta   90.00
_cell.angle_gamma   90.00
#
_symmetry.space_group_name_H-M   'P 1'
#
loop_
_entity.id
_entity.type
_entity.pdbx_description
1 polymer ?
#
loop_
_entity_poly.entity_id
_entity_poly.type
_entity_poly.pdbx_seq_one_letter_code
_entity_poly.pdbx_strand_id
1 'polypeptide(L)'
;MTFTLRPSTVKIQQGLLASYKRNPKMALLTVKTGGGKTYGAIHTFGTLFKNAVLLVFTTSKVAKSQQWERSVKDYNQVMGTDLKIICYNYDKLVHQKFLNELFDRLSHVLQYPIVLILDEVHRIKLASSGRSSKRSKILMNIAKQKFITTTLGLSATAFSNSYLDVAPYLIIAGYYNSKSQYLREHVKRFDDYWTPIVKDQFGNISRNAFKDPDRIDREIAQITTYVDTSNYMPKLTAVHQRLHLNKQDQHLYNSIRQSYELGLFEYAIQARMSQEHLLTGHLARQKDEYLLHILNNREHNVYQKKTPILIFYQYTSCFKHLNNLLSAMYPTYDIKAINGSSNLSAKDLSKPDNMDSIYLIQYEAGGEGLDWQWSNLAIFYEAPIRYEKFEQAKGRNLRNKSIMPSVYHYYLEYVNTLDGERWTVNRAKRDFTKEVAEKTFLSKASKHRK
;
A
#
# COMPACT_ATOMS: atom_id res chain seq x y z
N MET A 1 -29.76 -15.26 -13.02
CA MET A 1 -28.40 -15.68 -12.65
C MET A 1 -28.36 -15.86 -11.15
N THR A 2 -28.10 -17.05 -10.67
CA THR A 2 -27.92 -17.32 -9.23
C THR A 2 -26.61 -16.66 -8.78
N PHE A 3 -26.71 -15.66 -7.92
CA PHE A 3 -25.56 -15.00 -7.34
C PHE A 3 -24.91 -15.94 -6.33
N THR A 4 -23.69 -16.36 -6.61
CA THR A 4 -22.92 -17.20 -5.68
C THR A 4 -21.84 -16.33 -5.02
N LEU A 5 -21.91 -16.24 -3.69
CA LEU A 5 -20.86 -15.58 -2.91
C LEU A 5 -19.52 -16.28 -3.13
N ARG A 6 -18.47 -15.49 -3.33
CA ARG A 6 -17.12 -16.04 -3.45
C ARG A 6 -16.69 -16.66 -2.14
N PRO A 7 -15.99 -17.81 -2.16
CA PRO A 7 -15.51 -18.46 -0.94
C PRO A 7 -14.66 -17.55 -0.06
N SER A 8 -13.85 -16.65 -0.66
CA SER A 8 -13.08 -15.67 0.08
C SER A 8 -13.94 -14.66 0.84
N THR A 9 -15.09 -14.25 0.29
CA THR A 9 -16.04 -13.34 0.96
C THR A 9 -16.65 -14.01 2.19
N VAL A 10 -17.05 -15.26 2.07
CA VAL A 10 -17.59 -16.05 3.19
C VAL A 10 -16.54 -16.23 4.30
N LYS A 11 -15.30 -16.55 3.92
CA LYS A 11 -14.19 -16.69 4.88
C LYS A 11 -13.88 -15.39 5.62
N ILE A 12 -13.93 -14.25 4.92
CA ILE A 12 -13.78 -12.92 5.53
C ILE A 12 -14.90 -12.65 6.53
N GLN A 13 -16.15 -12.90 6.13
CA GLN A 13 -17.31 -12.71 7.00
C GLN A 13 -17.19 -13.56 8.29
N GLN A 14 -16.90 -14.84 8.16
CA GLN A 14 -16.74 -15.73 9.32
C GLN A 14 -15.66 -15.22 10.28
N GLY A 15 -14.52 -14.79 9.74
CA GLY A 15 -13.44 -14.22 10.54
C GLY A 15 -13.84 -12.93 11.25
N LEU A 16 -14.54 -12.01 10.57
CA LEU A 16 -15.02 -10.76 11.16
C LEU A 16 -16.08 -11.02 12.24
N LEU A 17 -17.03 -11.89 12.00
CA LEU A 17 -18.02 -12.26 13.01
C LEU A 17 -17.37 -12.83 14.27
N ALA A 18 -16.35 -13.70 14.12
CA ALA A 18 -15.57 -14.20 15.23
C ALA A 18 -14.80 -13.08 15.97
N SER A 19 -14.26 -12.11 15.25
CA SER A 19 -13.58 -10.96 15.87
C SER A 19 -14.55 -10.07 16.64
N TYR A 20 -15.72 -9.77 16.10
CA TYR A 20 -16.74 -8.95 16.78
C TYR A 20 -17.35 -9.64 18.02
N LYS A 21 -17.36 -10.99 18.06
CA LYS A 21 -17.71 -11.72 19.30
C LYS A 21 -16.70 -11.50 20.42
N ARG A 22 -15.39 -11.32 20.07
CA ARG A 22 -14.34 -11.04 21.06
C ARG A 22 -14.30 -9.56 21.46
N ASN A 23 -14.46 -8.66 20.48
CA ASN A 23 -14.50 -7.21 20.71
C ASN A 23 -15.54 -6.57 19.80
N PRO A 24 -16.72 -6.17 20.33
CA PRO A 24 -17.79 -5.59 19.52
C PRO A 24 -17.50 -4.16 19.05
N LYS A 25 -16.53 -3.47 19.65
CA LYS A 25 -16.21 -2.07 19.31
C LYS A 25 -15.34 -1.95 18.08
N MET A 26 -14.41 -2.89 17.89
CA MET A 26 -13.47 -2.82 16.78
C MET A 26 -13.01 -4.18 16.29
N ALA A 27 -12.95 -4.31 14.97
CA ALA A 27 -12.20 -5.38 14.30
C ALA A 27 -11.19 -4.81 13.31
N LEU A 28 -10.08 -5.50 13.12
CA LEU A 28 -9.09 -5.26 12.07
C LEU A 28 -9.12 -6.42 11.10
N LEU A 29 -9.35 -6.15 9.83
CA LEU A 29 -9.28 -7.14 8.77
C LEU A 29 -7.98 -6.99 7.99
N THR A 30 -7.13 -7.98 8.08
CA THR A 30 -5.89 -8.06 7.32
C THR A 30 -6.05 -9.12 6.22
N VAL A 31 -6.11 -8.64 4.98
CA VAL A 31 -6.21 -9.47 3.77
C VAL A 31 -5.31 -8.86 2.70
N LYS A 32 -4.57 -9.68 1.98
CA LYS A 32 -3.71 -9.23 0.87
C LYS A 32 -4.47 -8.31 -0.08
N THR A 33 -3.76 -7.38 -0.71
CA THR A 33 -4.33 -6.51 -1.75
C THR A 33 -4.98 -7.37 -2.84
N GLY A 34 -6.17 -6.97 -3.28
CA GLY A 34 -6.95 -7.77 -4.24
C GLY A 34 -7.73 -8.94 -3.66
N GLY A 35 -7.60 -9.25 -2.36
CA GLY A 35 -8.25 -10.39 -1.69
C GLY A 35 -9.74 -10.21 -1.36
N GLY A 36 -10.37 -9.07 -1.73
CA GLY A 36 -11.81 -8.89 -1.59
C GLY A 36 -12.25 -8.19 -0.29
N LYS A 37 -11.38 -7.41 0.37
CA LYS A 37 -11.67 -6.68 1.63
C LYS A 37 -12.98 -5.89 1.59
N THR A 38 -13.16 -5.06 0.56
CA THR A 38 -14.36 -4.19 0.40
C THR A 38 -15.64 -5.01 0.39
N TYR A 39 -15.69 -6.04 -0.46
CA TYR A 39 -16.88 -6.87 -0.60
C TYR A 39 -17.14 -7.73 0.63
N GLY A 40 -16.08 -8.25 1.27
CA GLY A 40 -16.16 -8.98 2.54
C GLY A 40 -16.72 -8.13 3.67
N ALA A 41 -16.31 -6.86 3.76
CA ALA A 41 -16.84 -5.91 4.74
C ALA A 41 -18.34 -5.62 4.48
N ILE A 42 -18.72 -5.30 3.24
CA ILE A 42 -20.11 -5.02 2.86
C ILE A 42 -20.98 -6.24 3.16
N HIS A 43 -20.54 -7.44 2.79
CA HIS A 43 -21.30 -8.67 3.05
C HIS A 43 -21.45 -8.95 4.54
N THR A 44 -20.41 -8.72 5.34
CA THR A 44 -20.49 -8.90 6.79
C THR A 44 -21.56 -8.00 7.40
N PHE A 45 -21.55 -6.72 7.07
CA PHE A 45 -22.49 -5.76 7.65
C PHE A 45 -23.90 -5.84 7.04
N GLY A 46 -24.03 -6.20 5.76
CA GLY A 46 -25.31 -6.47 5.16
C GLY A 46 -26.03 -7.70 5.74
N THR A 47 -25.25 -8.68 6.26
CA THR A 47 -25.80 -9.83 6.97
C THR A 47 -26.14 -9.48 8.42
N LEU A 48 -25.30 -8.67 9.10
CA LEU A 48 -25.57 -8.25 10.49
C LEU A 48 -26.71 -7.23 10.60
N PHE A 49 -26.74 -6.30 9.67
CA PHE A 49 -27.65 -5.14 9.68
C PHE A 49 -28.21 -4.92 8.29
N LYS A 50 -29.41 -5.36 8.02
CA LYS A 50 -30.02 -5.21 6.68
C LYS A 50 -30.11 -3.77 6.16
N ASN A 51 -30.07 -2.78 7.05
CA ASN A 51 -30.29 -1.35 6.80
C ASN A 51 -29.26 -0.43 7.50
N ALA A 52 -28.01 -0.83 7.66
CA ALA A 52 -26.97 0.00 8.30
C ALA A 52 -26.48 1.13 7.40
N VAL A 53 -25.90 2.16 8.03
CA VAL A 53 -25.11 3.20 7.37
C VAL A 53 -23.64 2.84 7.45
N LEU A 54 -22.98 2.68 6.32
CA LEU A 54 -21.54 2.48 6.22
C LEU A 54 -20.86 3.85 6.07
N LEU A 55 -20.27 4.36 7.16
CA LEU A 55 -19.45 5.56 7.15
C LEU A 55 -18.01 5.17 6.82
N VAL A 56 -17.57 5.43 5.59
CA VAL A 56 -16.29 4.98 5.05
C VAL A 56 -15.31 6.14 4.94
N PHE A 57 -14.14 5.98 5.54
CA PHE A 57 -12.99 6.83 5.24
C PHE A 57 -11.95 6.03 4.46
N THR A 58 -11.55 6.58 3.32
CA THR A 58 -10.63 5.92 2.39
C THR A 58 -9.64 6.91 1.77
N THR A 59 -8.85 6.49 0.79
CA THR A 59 -7.93 7.37 0.08
C THR A 59 -8.65 8.26 -0.93
N SER A 60 -8.05 9.40 -1.30
CA SER A 60 -8.65 10.35 -2.25
C SER A 60 -9.03 9.69 -3.58
N LYS A 61 -8.19 8.77 -4.09
CA LYS A 61 -8.45 8.08 -5.36
C LYS A 61 -9.62 7.10 -5.26
N VAL A 62 -9.70 6.32 -4.18
CA VAL A 62 -10.80 5.38 -3.95
C VAL A 62 -12.11 6.13 -3.77
N ALA A 63 -12.11 7.23 -3.01
CA ALA A 63 -13.29 8.07 -2.84
C ALA A 63 -13.76 8.69 -4.17
N LYS A 64 -12.83 9.24 -4.98
CA LYS A 64 -13.17 9.79 -6.31
C LYS A 64 -13.67 8.74 -7.29
N SER A 65 -13.19 7.50 -7.19
CA SER A 65 -13.62 6.40 -8.06
C SER A 65 -15.01 5.88 -7.73
N GLN A 66 -15.62 6.29 -6.63
CA GLN A 66 -16.92 5.80 -6.15
C GLN A 66 -16.99 4.26 -6.04
N GLN A 67 -15.85 3.61 -5.77
CA GLN A 67 -15.77 2.16 -5.71
C GLN A 67 -16.66 1.57 -4.62
N TRP A 68 -16.69 2.20 -3.45
CA TRP A 68 -17.50 1.77 -2.32
C TRP A 68 -19.00 1.90 -2.62
N GLU A 69 -19.41 3.06 -3.17
CA GLU A 69 -20.79 3.36 -3.52
C GLU A 69 -21.33 2.35 -4.55
N ARG A 70 -20.57 2.10 -5.60
CA ARG A 70 -20.94 1.08 -6.62
C ARG A 70 -21.05 -0.31 -5.99
N SER A 71 -20.07 -0.71 -5.16
CA SER A 71 -20.10 -2.02 -4.54
C SER A 71 -21.28 -2.22 -3.58
N VAL A 72 -21.69 -1.16 -2.84
CA VAL A 72 -22.87 -1.21 -1.97
C VAL A 72 -24.15 -1.29 -2.80
N LYS A 73 -24.26 -0.50 -3.87
CA LYS A 73 -25.41 -0.54 -4.80
C LYS A 73 -25.59 -1.94 -5.39
N ASP A 74 -24.51 -2.52 -5.93
CA ASP A 74 -24.53 -3.86 -6.51
C ASP A 74 -24.92 -4.92 -5.46
N TYR A 75 -24.38 -4.79 -4.24
CA TYR A 75 -24.70 -5.68 -3.14
C TYR A 75 -26.18 -5.61 -2.74
N ASN A 76 -26.72 -4.41 -2.56
CA ASN A 76 -28.13 -4.20 -2.21
C ASN A 76 -29.08 -4.80 -3.25
N GLN A 77 -28.77 -4.58 -4.54
CA GLN A 77 -29.56 -5.12 -5.64
C GLN A 77 -29.61 -6.65 -5.64
N VAL A 78 -28.50 -7.28 -5.30
CA VAL A 78 -28.37 -8.75 -5.33
C VAL A 78 -28.95 -9.40 -4.08
N MET A 79 -28.70 -8.79 -2.90
CA MET A 79 -29.01 -9.38 -1.60
C MET A 79 -30.33 -8.88 -0.99
N GLY A 80 -31.00 -7.94 -1.64
CA GLY A 80 -32.24 -7.36 -1.13
C GLY A 80 -32.06 -6.59 0.19
N THR A 81 -30.91 -5.93 0.35
CA THR A 81 -30.60 -5.10 1.53
C THR A 81 -30.76 -3.62 1.22
N ASP A 82 -30.85 -2.75 2.25
CA ASP A 82 -30.87 -1.30 2.15
C ASP A 82 -29.70 -0.66 2.90
N LEU A 83 -28.49 -1.13 2.62
CA LEU A 83 -27.28 -0.50 3.16
C LEU A 83 -27.12 0.90 2.55
N LYS A 84 -26.94 1.89 3.42
CA LYS A 84 -26.62 3.26 3.03
C LYS A 84 -25.11 3.47 3.12
N ILE A 85 -24.57 4.37 2.28
CA ILE A 85 -23.14 4.67 2.31
C ILE A 85 -22.87 6.16 2.36
N ILE A 86 -21.92 6.53 3.21
CA ILE A 86 -21.34 7.86 3.30
C ILE A 86 -19.83 7.67 3.19
N CYS A 87 -19.25 8.03 2.05
CA CYS A 87 -17.84 7.78 1.77
C CYS A 87 -17.06 9.08 1.58
N TYR A 88 -15.95 9.22 2.29
CA TYR A 88 -15.07 10.39 2.23
C TYR A 88 -13.60 10.00 2.19
N ASN A 89 -12.76 10.89 1.68
CA ASN A 89 -11.34 10.75 1.83
C ASN A 89 -10.87 11.29 3.20
N TYR A 90 -9.75 10.73 3.68
CA TYR A 90 -9.14 11.12 4.94
C TYR A 90 -8.72 12.60 5.02
N ASP A 91 -8.41 13.24 3.89
CA ASP A 91 -7.85 14.60 3.88
C ASP A 91 -8.90 15.64 4.25
N LYS A 92 -10.19 15.36 4.03
CA LYS A 92 -11.29 16.23 4.44
C LYS A 92 -11.39 16.43 5.96
N LEU A 93 -10.94 15.44 6.76
CA LEU A 93 -11.06 15.45 8.22
C LEU A 93 -10.36 16.63 8.92
N VAL A 94 -9.37 17.26 8.28
CA VAL A 94 -8.64 18.38 8.89
C VAL A 94 -9.38 19.73 8.81
N HIS A 95 -10.48 19.79 8.02
CA HIS A 95 -11.27 20.99 7.78
C HIS A 95 -12.51 21.04 8.69
N GLN A 96 -12.64 22.09 9.49
CA GLN A 96 -13.75 22.23 10.46
C GLN A 96 -15.12 22.30 9.77
N LYS A 97 -15.22 23.00 8.65
CA LYS A 97 -16.45 23.08 7.86
C LYS A 97 -16.96 21.67 7.49
N PHE A 98 -16.05 20.81 6.99
CA PHE A 98 -16.39 19.43 6.66
C PHE A 98 -16.88 18.64 7.89
N LEU A 99 -16.27 18.81 9.05
CA LEU A 99 -16.71 18.11 10.26
C LEU A 99 -18.14 18.52 10.66
N ASN A 100 -18.47 19.80 10.57
CA ASN A 100 -19.81 20.28 10.84
C ASN A 100 -20.82 19.66 9.86
N GLU A 101 -20.53 19.67 8.56
CA GLU A 101 -21.36 19.04 7.52
C GLU A 101 -21.49 17.51 7.74
N LEU A 102 -20.41 16.84 8.17
CA LEU A 102 -20.43 15.41 8.49
C LEU A 102 -21.37 15.11 9.66
N PHE A 103 -21.24 15.85 10.77
CA PHE A 103 -22.10 15.61 11.94
C PHE A 103 -23.57 15.97 11.68
N ASP A 104 -23.83 17.03 10.92
CA ASP A 104 -25.17 17.36 10.47
C ASP A 104 -25.75 16.19 9.65
N ARG A 105 -25.03 15.71 8.64
CA ARG A 105 -25.47 14.56 7.83
C ARG A 105 -25.68 13.29 8.67
N LEU A 106 -24.86 13.04 9.65
CA LEU A 106 -25.00 11.87 10.52
C LEU A 106 -26.23 12.01 11.44
N SER A 107 -26.62 13.23 11.85
CA SER A 107 -27.80 13.46 12.69
C SER A 107 -29.08 12.97 12.01
N HIS A 108 -29.18 13.01 10.68
CA HIS A 108 -30.33 12.54 9.91
C HIS A 108 -30.43 11.02 9.75
N VAL A 109 -29.41 10.27 10.19
CA VAL A 109 -29.36 8.81 10.02
C VAL A 109 -29.15 8.05 11.34
N LEU A 110 -29.31 8.70 12.48
CA LEU A 110 -29.07 8.12 13.81
C LEU A 110 -30.01 6.95 14.16
N GLN A 111 -31.15 6.82 13.47
CA GLN A 111 -32.07 5.70 13.60
C GLN A 111 -31.53 4.38 13.05
N TYR A 112 -30.44 4.43 12.27
CA TYR A 112 -29.78 3.25 11.70
C TYR A 112 -28.52 2.91 12.45
N PRO A 113 -28.10 1.63 12.52
CA PRO A 113 -26.75 1.28 12.96
C PRO A 113 -25.72 1.95 12.07
N ILE A 114 -24.77 2.67 12.67
CA ILE A 114 -23.68 3.33 11.94
C ILE A 114 -22.39 2.55 12.14
N VAL A 115 -21.86 2.02 11.04
CA VAL A 115 -20.58 1.28 11.03
C VAL A 115 -19.49 2.18 10.47
N LEU A 116 -18.47 2.47 11.28
CA LEU A 116 -17.30 3.20 10.83
C LEU A 116 -16.30 2.26 10.15
N ILE A 117 -16.02 2.49 8.88
CA ILE A 117 -15.04 1.72 8.11
C ILE A 117 -13.84 2.60 7.78
N LEU A 118 -12.66 2.13 8.17
CA LEU A 118 -11.37 2.80 7.96
C LEU A 118 -10.58 1.98 6.93
N ASP A 119 -10.74 2.32 5.66
CA ASP A 119 -10.03 1.65 4.57
C ASP A 119 -8.57 2.14 4.50
N GLU A 120 -7.62 1.23 4.36
CA GLU A 120 -6.19 1.48 4.56
C GLU A 120 -5.90 2.08 5.96
N VAL A 121 -6.36 1.37 6.99
CA VAL A 121 -6.34 1.80 8.39
C VAL A 121 -4.96 2.19 8.92
N HIS A 122 -3.87 1.71 8.32
CA HIS A 122 -2.50 2.11 8.64
C HIS A 122 -2.24 3.62 8.51
N ARG A 123 -3.18 4.38 7.90
CA ARG A 123 -3.13 5.85 7.86
C ARG A 123 -3.43 6.53 9.19
N ILE A 124 -3.98 5.81 10.17
CA ILE A 124 -4.26 6.30 11.52
C ILE A 124 -3.28 5.70 12.53
N LYS A 125 -2.05 6.10 12.49
CA LYS A 125 -0.99 5.65 13.40
C LYS A 125 -0.42 6.79 14.26
N LEU A 126 0.32 6.44 15.31
CA LEU A 126 1.17 7.38 16.02
C LEU A 126 2.52 7.49 15.30
N ALA A 127 3.09 8.69 15.28
CA ALA A 127 4.47 8.87 14.90
C ALA A 127 5.42 8.22 15.93
N SER A 128 6.68 7.98 15.56
CA SER A 128 7.70 7.46 16.50
C SER A 128 7.92 8.35 17.72
N SER A 129 7.58 9.64 17.61
CA SER A 129 7.52 10.59 18.73
C SER A 129 6.26 10.42 19.61
N GLY A 130 5.43 9.41 19.40
CA GLY A 130 4.16 9.24 20.09
C GLY A 130 3.09 10.29 19.73
N ARG A 131 3.35 11.19 18.77
CA ARG A 131 2.39 12.23 18.36
C ARG A 131 1.33 11.63 17.42
N SER A 132 0.07 11.97 17.66
CA SER A 132 -1.04 11.67 16.74
C SER A 132 -1.17 12.76 15.70
N SER A 133 -1.40 12.41 14.44
CA SER A 133 -1.84 13.39 13.45
C SER A 133 -3.21 13.98 13.84
N LYS A 134 -3.54 15.18 13.35
CA LYS A 134 -4.88 15.79 13.54
C LYS A 134 -5.97 14.81 13.06
N ARG A 135 -5.75 14.17 11.93
CA ARG A 135 -6.63 13.15 11.33
C ARG A 135 -6.87 11.96 12.28
N SER A 136 -5.79 11.38 12.84
CA SER A 136 -5.90 10.24 13.77
C SER A 136 -6.69 10.59 15.03
N LYS A 137 -6.48 11.80 15.59
CA LYS A 137 -7.23 12.28 16.76
C LYS A 137 -8.73 12.37 16.47
N ILE A 138 -9.09 12.97 15.34
CA ILE A 138 -10.48 13.14 14.93
C ILE A 138 -11.17 11.79 14.73
N LEU A 139 -10.52 10.86 14.04
CA LEU A 139 -11.10 9.52 13.81
C LEU A 139 -11.28 8.73 15.11
N MET A 140 -10.30 8.76 16.02
CA MET A 140 -10.47 8.15 17.34
C MET A 140 -11.65 8.76 18.11
N ASN A 141 -11.86 10.08 17.99
CA ASN A 141 -13.00 10.74 18.62
C ASN A 141 -14.34 10.35 17.97
N ILE A 142 -14.40 10.29 16.64
CA ILE A 142 -15.60 9.80 15.92
C ILE A 142 -15.93 8.37 16.32
N ALA A 143 -14.93 7.49 16.33
CA ALA A 143 -15.10 6.07 16.68
C ALA A 143 -15.63 5.84 18.13
N LYS A 144 -15.40 6.81 19.03
CA LYS A 144 -15.89 6.78 20.43
C LYS A 144 -17.31 7.36 20.62
N GLN A 145 -17.91 7.91 19.56
CA GLN A 145 -19.26 8.46 19.68
C GLN A 145 -20.26 7.33 19.91
N LYS A 146 -21.25 7.59 20.76
CA LYS A 146 -22.28 6.59 21.12
C LYS A 146 -23.10 6.09 19.93
N PHE A 147 -23.22 6.89 18.87
CA PHE A 147 -23.94 6.53 17.67
C PHE A 147 -23.15 5.62 16.72
N ILE A 148 -21.84 5.45 16.94
CA ILE A 148 -21.05 4.47 16.18
C ILE A 148 -21.25 3.10 16.80
N THR A 149 -21.92 2.22 16.06
CA THR A 149 -22.22 0.85 16.50
C THR A 149 -20.97 0.01 16.61
N THR A 150 -20.09 0.10 15.62
CA THR A 150 -18.80 -0.61 15.59
C THR A 150 -17.85 0.02 14.58
N THR A 151 -16.56 -0.31 14.70
CA THR A 151 -15.52 0.15 13.79
C THR A 151 -14.83 -1.03 13.10
N LEU A 152 -14.56 -0.91 11.81
CA LEU A 152 -13.78 -1.87 11.03
C LEU A 152 -12.59 -1.18 10.41
N GLY A 153 -11.38 -1.63 10.74
CA GLY A 153 -10.15 -1.25 10.05
C GLY A 153 -9.81 -2.27 8.96
N LEU A 154 -9.54 -1.81 7.74
CA LEU A 154 -9.14 -2.64 6.60
C LEU A 154 -7.71 -2.30 6.19
N SER A 155 -6.86 -3.29 6.03
CA SER A 155 -5.52 -3.12 5.45
C SER A 155 -4.99 -4.42 4.87
N ALA A 156 -4.06 -4.33 3.93
CA ALA A 156 -3.21 -5.46 3.57
C ALA A 156 -2.07 -5.65 4.59
N THR A 157 -1.66 -4.56 5.24
CA THR A 157 -0.58 -4.49 6.23
C THR A 157 -1.04 -3.58 7.37
N ALA A 158 -1.83 -4.14 8.31
CA ALA A 158 -2.39 -3.36 9.42
C ALA A 158 -1.31 -2.85 10.39
N PHE A 159 -0.18 -3.57 10.46
CA PHE A 159 0.93 -3.26 11.35
C PHE A 159 2.19 -3.09 10.50
N SER A 160 2.72 -1.88 10.44
CA SER A 160 3.87 -1.67 9.58
C SER A 160 5.20 -1.78 10.31
N ASN A 161 5.40 -1.11 11.45
CA ASN A 161 6.76 -0.98 11.96
C ASN A 161 6.89 -0.86 13.49
N SER A 162 5.78 -0.66 14.24
CA SER A 162 5.88 -0.36 15.67
C SER A 162 4.62 -0.68 16.45
N TYR A 163 4.78 -1.01 17.74
CA TYR A 163 3.67 -1.05 18.68
C TYR A 163 3.00 0.32 18.89
N LEU A 164 3.63 1.43 18.53
CA LEU A 164 2.96 2.72 18.51
C LEU A 164 1.89 2.81 17.41
N ASP A 165 2.07 2.08 16.29
CA ASP A 165 1.10 2.07 15.19
C ASP A 165 -0.23 1.45 15.60
N VAL A 166 -0.24 0.54 16.58
CA VAL A 166 -1.45 -0.18 17.03
C VAL A 166 -2.21 0.57 18.11
N ALA A 167 -1.59 1.56 18.75
CA ALA A 167 -2.22 2.31 19.84
C ALA A 167 -3.61 2.90 19.49
N PRO A 168 -3.81 3.55 18.32
CA PRO A 168 -5.13 4.04 17.93
C PRO A 168 -6.19 2.94 17.88
N TYR A 169 -5.83 1.75 17.41
CA TYR A 169 -6.76 0.62 17.28
C TYR A 169 -7.19 0.09 18.65
N LEU A 170 -6.24 -0.08 19.56
CA LEU A 170 -6.52 -0.53 20.93
C LEU A 170 -7.32 0.52 21.73
N ILE A 171 -7.11 1.80 21.44
CA ILE A 171 -7.90 2.90 22.03
C ILE A 171 -9.35 2.86 21.50
N ILE A 172 -9.56 2.64 20.21
CA ILE A 172 -10.90 2.50 19.62
C ILE A 172 -11.58 1.22 20.16
N ALA A 173 -10.84 0.13 20.28
CA ALA A 173 -11.31 -1.12 20.83
C ALA A 173 -11.68 -1.03 22.34
N GLY A 174 -11.29 0.06 23.00
CA GLY A 174 -11.62 0.30 24.41
C GLY A 174 -10.68 -0.29 25.43
N TYR A 175 -9.51 -0.81 25.01
CA TYR A 175 -8.48 -1.27 25.95
C TYR A 175 -7.85 -0.11 26.72
N TYR A 176 -7.78 1.07 26.10
CA TYR A 176 -7.21 2.28 26.70
C TYR A 176 -8.14 3.47 26.48
N ASN A 177 -8.28 4.32 27.49
CA ASN A 177 -9.10 5.53 27.40
C ASN A 177 -8.42 6.62 26.58
N SER A 178 -7.09 6.66 26.57
CA SER A 178 -6.33 7.69 25.89
C SER A 178 -4.97 7.19 25.40
N LYS A 179 -4.39 7.95 24.46
CA LYS A 179 -3.00 7.79 24.02
C LYS A 179 -2.01 7.88 25.20
N SER A 180 -2.22 8.83 26.11
CA SER A 180 -1.33 9.03 27.25
C SER A 180 -1.34 7.83 28.19
N GLN A 181 -2.49 7.19 28.38
CA GLN A 181 -2.58 5.94 29.14
C GLN A 181 -1.79 4.84 28.46
N TYR A 182 -2.03 4.59 27.16
CA TYR A 182 -1.31 3.59 26.38
C TYR A 182 0.21 3.77 26.48
N LEU A 183 0.70 5.00 26.24
CA LEU A 183 2.13 5.28 26.29
C LEU A 183 2.73 5.05 27.68
N ARG A 184 2.08 5.50 28.75
CA ARG A 184 2.56 5.29 30.14
C ARG A 184 2.62 3.80 30.51
N GLU A 185 1.65 3.01 30.07
CA GLU A 185 1.59 1.58 30.38
C GLU A 185 2.62 0.79 29.61
N HIS A 186 2.93 1.16 28.35
CA HIS A 186 3.70 0.33 27.46
C HIS A 186 5.11 0.82 27.12
N VAL A 187 5.39 2.11 27.16
CA VAL A 187 6.72 2.64 26.84
C VAL A 187 7.62 2.66 28.08
N LYS A 188 8.85 2.13 27.95
CA LYS A 188 9.81 2.07 29.06
C LYS A 188 10.44 3.41 29.41
N ARG A 189 10.80 4.20 28.41
CA ARG A 189 11.57 5.42 28.56
C ARG A 189 11.00 6.58 27.76
N PHE A 190 11.08 7.75 28.33
CA PHE A 190 10.71 9.02 27.70
C PHE A 190 11.88 9.99 27.84
N ASP A 191 11.99 10.94 26.91
CA ASP A 191 12.88 12.08 27.04
C ASP A 191 12.28 13.15 27.99
N ASP A 192 13.00 14.23 28.21
CA ASP A 192 12.57 15.34 29.09
C ASP A 192 11.30 16.03 28.61
N TYR A 193 10.92 15.85 27.34
CA TYR A 193 9.70 16.38 26.73
C TYR A 193 8.57 15.35 26.66
N TRP A 194 8.68 14.25 27.41
CA TRP A 194 7.72 13.14 27.39
C TRP A 194 7.53 12.50 26.00
N THR A 195 8.57 12.55 25.15
CA THR A 195 8.59 11.85 23.87
C THR A 195 9.06 10.41 24.11
N PRO A 196 8.32 9.39 23.59
CA PRO A 196 8.72 8.00 23.77
C PRO A 196 10.07 7.69 23.09
N ILE A 197 11.00 7.11 23.82
CA ILE A 197 12.28 6.64 23.30
C ILE A 197 12.10 5.17 22.88
N VAL A 198 11.70 4.96 21.63
CA VAL A 198 11.39 3.63 21.10
C VAL A 198 12.37 3.14 20.05
N LYS A 199 13.30 4.00 19.62
CA LYS A 199 14.35 3.66 18.65
C LYS A 199 15.61 3.18 19.36
N ASP A 200 16.26 2.17 18.76
CA ASP A 200 17.60 1.74 19.16
C ASP A 200 18.68 2.70 18.62
N GLN A 201 19.94 2.43 18.97
CA GLN A 201 21.10 3.19 18.49
C GLN A 201 21.26 3.19 16.97
N PHE A 202 20.58 2.31 16.27
CA PHE A 202 20.56 2.20 14.81
C PHE A 202 19.33 2.86 14.18
N GLY A 203 18.45 3.52 15.00
CA GLY A 203 17.25 4.20 14.54
C GLY A 203 16.07 3.26 14.24
N ASN A 204 16.18 1.96 14.50
CA ASN A 204 15.06 1.02 14.35
C ASN A 204 14.19 1.03 15.60
N ILE A 205 12.88 0.86 15.41
CA ILE A 205 11.97 0.73 16.55
C ILE A 205 12.16 -0.64 17.18
N SER A 206 12.59 -0.63 18.44
CA SER A 206 12.90 -1.85 19.19
C SER A 206 11.69 -2.37 19.95
N ARG A 207 11.42 -3.68 19.85
CA ARG A 207 10.45 -4.38 20.71
C ARG A 207 10.81 -4.20 22.20
N ASN A 208 12.10 -4.17 22.51
CA ASN A 208 12.60 -4.00 23.86
C ASN A 208 12.35 -2.61 24.46
N ALA A 209 11.93 -1.63 23.68
CA ALA A 209 11.51 -0.32 24.19
C ALA A 209 10.13 -0.34 24.88
N PHE A 210 9.40 -1.45 24.76
CA PHE A 210 8.09 -1.65 25.37
C PHE A 210 8.18 -2.52 26.61
N LYS A 211 7.35 -2.24 27.63
CA LYS A 211 7.34 -2.93 28.93
C LYS A 211 6.80 -4.35 28.82
N ASP A 212 5.68 -4.52 28.16
CA ASP A 212 5.02 -5.83 27.96
C ASP A 212 4.52 -5.92 26.50
N PRO A 213 5.43 -6.24 25.57
CA PRO A 213 5.05 -6.39 24.17
C PRO A 213 4.12 -7.59 23.93
N ASP A 214 4.21 -8.62 24.77
CA ASP A 214 3.35 -9.82 24.63
C ASP A 214 1.89 -9.50 25.01
N ARG A 215 1.67 -8.59 25.95
CA ARG A 215 0.33 -8.08 26.25
C ARG A 215 -0.26 -7.36 25.06
N ILE A 216 0.53 -6.48 24.41
CA ILE A 216 0.09 -5.77 23.20
C ILE A 216 -0.25 -6.76 22.09
N ASP A 217 0.57 -7.78 21.89
CA ASP A 217 0.34 -8.84 20.90
C ASP A 217 -0.96 -9.57 21.19
N ARG A 218 -1.26 -9.92 22.44
CA ARG A 218 -2.52 -10.56 22.84
C ARG A 218 -3.73 -9.65 22.59
N GLU A 219 -3.67 -8.38 22.98
CA GLU A 219 -4.76 -7.42 22.80
C GLU A 219 -5.06 -7.19 21.29
N ILE A 220 -4.03 -7.06 20.47
CA ILE A 220 -4.16 -6.93 19.03
C ILE A 220 -4.77 -8.19 18.40
N ALA A 221 -4.39 -9.37 18.85
CA ALA A 221 -4.94 -10.64 18.37
C ALA A 221 -6.45 -10.74 18.62
N GLN A 222 -6.97 -10.15 19.70
CA GLN A 222 -8.41 -10.15 19.99
C GLN A 222 -9.24 -9.39 18.96
N ILE A 223 -8.69 -8.33 18.39
CA ILE A 223 -9.40 -7.49 17.40
C ILE A 223 -9.01 -7.81 15.95
N THR A 224 -7.99 -8.63 15.72
CA THR A 224 -7.49 -8.88 14.37
C THR A 224 -8.07 -10.15 13.77
N THR A 225 -8.49 -10.04 12.52
CA THR A 225 -8.83 -11.16 11.64
C THR A 225 -7.85 -11.15 10.47
N TYR A 226 -7.05 -12.22 10.39
CA TYR A 226 -6.22 -12.48 9.22
C TYR A 226 -6.90 -13.52 8.33
N VAL A 227 -7.07 -13.18 7.04
CA VAL A 227 -7.66 -14.12 6.08
C VAL A 227 -6.69 -14.31 4.91
N ASP A 228 -6.16 -15.52 4.79
CA ASP A 228 -5.40 -15.88 3.60
C ASP A 228 -6.35 -16.19 2.43
N THR A 229 -6.23 -15.38 1.40
CA THR A 229 -7.00 -15.50 0.16
C THR A 229 -6.15 -15.96 -1.03
N SER A 230 -4.93 -16.41 -0.80
CA SER A 230 -3.98 -16.81 -1.87
C SER A 230 -4.54 -17.92 -2.77
N ASN A 231 -5.28 -18.87 -2.21
CA ASN A 231 -5.92 -19.95 -2.97
C ASN A 231 -7.02 -19.48 -3.94
N TYR A 232 -7.46 -18.22 -3.82
CA TYR A 232 -8.48 -17.63 -4.69
C TYR A 232 -7.88 -16.61 -5.67
N MET A 233 -6.57 -16.47 -5.67
CA MET A 233 -5.83 -15.60 -6.58
C MET A 233 -5.38 -16.38 -7.84
N PRO A 234 -5.16 -15.70 -8.96
CA PRO A 234 -4.50 -16.35 -10.10
C PRO A 234 -3.11 -16.84 -9.69
N LYS A 235 -2.63 -17.87 -10.39
CA LYS A 235 -1.27 -18.39 -10.18
C LYS A 235 -0.26 -17.29 -10.53
N LEU A 236 0.60 -16.95 -9.57
CA LEU A 236 1.67 -15.98 -9.79
C LEU A 236 2.95 -16.69 -10.26
N THR A 237 3.47 -16.29 -11.40
CA THR A 237 4.85 -16.57 -11.83
C THR A 237 5.69 -15.34 -11.62
N ALA A 238 6.62 -15.40 -10.68
CA ALA A 238 7.52 -14.30 -10.33
C ALA A 238 8.92 -14.57 -10.87
N VAL A 239 9.42 -13.69 -11.73
CA VAL A 239 10.76 -13.78 -12.32
C VAL A 239 11.62 -12.64 -11.75
N HIS A 240 12.67 -12.99 -11.04
CA HIS A 240 13.66 -12.03 -10.52
C HIS A 240 14.88 -12.03 -11.44
N GLN A 241 14.95 -11.03 -12.32
CA GLN A 241 16.09 -10.87 -13.22
C GLN A 241 17.16 -10.02 -12.54
N ARG A 242 18.27 -10.66 -12.24
CA ARG A 242 19.46 -10.01 -11.68
C ARG A 242 20.41 -9.64 -12.80
N LEU A 243 20.70 -8.36 -12.91
CA LEU A 243 21.54 -7.76 -13.93
C LEU A 243 22.81 -7.20 -13.27
N HIS A 244 23.90 -7.15 -14.01
CA HIS A 244 25.18 -6.63 -13.56
C HIS A 244 25.60 -5.48 -14.46
N LEU A 245 26.03 -4.36 -13.89
CA LEU A 245 26.70 -3.34 -14.67
C LEU A 245 28.01 -3.91 -15.24
N ASN A 246 28.35 -3.58 -16.47
CA ASN A 246 29.67 -3.90 -17.01
C ASN A 246 30.76 -3.09 -16.26
N LYS A 247 32.03 -3.38 -16.50
CA LYS A 247 33.14 -2.73 -15.79
C LYS A 247 33.17 -1.22 -15.92
N GLN A 248 32.89 -0.70 -17.12
CA GLN A 248 32.88 0.75 -17.38
C GLN A 248 31.72 1.43 -16.67
N ASP A 249 30.53 0.86 -16.79
CA ASP A 249 29.31 1.35 -16.14
C ASP A 249 29.44 1.29 -14.61
N GLN A 250 30.04 0.22 -14.07
CA GLN A 250 30.29 0.11 -12.64
C GLN A 250 31.28 1.18 -12.15
N HIS A 251 32.28 1.49 -12.96
CA HIS A 251 33.22 2.57 -12.65
C HIS A 251 32.53 3.93 -12.63
N LEU A 252 31.73 4.23 -13.64
CA LEU A 252 30.94 5.46 -13.70
C LEU A 252 29.97 5.55 -12.51
N TYR A 253 29.28 4.47 -12.20
CA TYR A 253 28.38 4.40 -11.06
C TYR A 253 29.09 4.68 -9.73
N ASN A 254 30.29 4.13 -9.55
CA ASN A 254 31.09 4.32 -8.35
C ASN A 254 31.73 5.70 -8.26
N SER A 255 31.93 6.42 -9.38
CA SER A 255 32.53 7.77 -9.41
C SER A 255 31.74 8.77 -8.58
N ILE A 256 30.41 8.68 -8.54
CA ILE A 256 29.57 9.53 -7.71
C ILE A 256 29.84 9.32 -6.22
N ARG A 257 30.11 8.08 -5.84
CA ARG A 257 30.48 7.77 -4.46
C ARG A 257 31.84 8.36 -4.11
N GLN A 258 32.83 8.27 -5.01
CA GLN A 258 34.12 8.91 -4.83
C GLN A 258 33.99 10.43 -4.75
N SER A 259 33.13 11.00 -5.59
CA SER A 259 32.82 12.44 -5.55
C SER A 259 32.24 12.88 -4.19
N TYR A 260 31.41 12.08 -3.58
CA TYR A 260 30.92 12.32 -2.23
C TYR A 260 32.04 12.24 -1.17
N GLU A 261 32.89 11.21 -1.25
CA GLU A 261 34.04 11.04 -0.35
C GLU A 261 35.05 12.19 -0.46
N LEU A 262 35.15 12.81 -1.63
CA LEU A 262 35.96 14.00 -1.88
C LEU A 262 35.27 15.33 -1.49
N GLY A 263 34.08 15.27 -0.93
CA GLY A 263 33.32 16.45 -0.50
C GLY A 263 32.61 17.24 -1.61
N LEU A 264 32.52 16.68 -2.83
CA LEU A 264 31.81 17.30 -3.95
C LEU A 264 30.27 17.27 -3.81
N PHE A 265 29.75 16.46 -2.88
CA PHE A 265 28.35 16.47 -2.47
C PHE A 265 28.24 16.82 -0.99
N GLU A 266 27.41 17.79 -0.68
CA GLU A 266 27.19 18.23 0.70
C GLU A 266 26.56 17.14 1.57
N TYR A 267 25.71 16.30 0.96
CA TYR A 267 24.99 15.26 1.68
C TYR A 267 25.00 13.91 0.95
N ALA A 268 25.11 12.81 1.69
CA ALA A 268 25.03 11.43 1.19
C ALA A 268 23.77 11.17 0.36
N ILE A 269 22.68 11.89 0.64
CA ILE A 269 21.41 11.79 -0.09
C ILE A 269 21.55 12.30 -1.51
N GLN A 270 22.25 13.42 -1.74
CA GLN A 270 22.42 13.97 -3.09
C GLN A 270 23.26 13.03 -3.96
N ALA A 271 24.35 12.48 -3.42
CA ALA A 271 25.15 11.47 -4.11
C ALA A 271 24.33 10.23 -4.47
N ARG A 272 23.48 9.80 -3.54
CA ARG A 272 22.58 8.67 -3.74
C ARG A 272 21.54 8.93 -4.84
N MET A 273 20.90 10.09 -4.83
CA MET A 273 19.95 10.48 -5.88
C MET A 273 20.63 10.52 -7.25
N SER A 274 21.85 11.03 -7.33
CA SER A 274 22.62 11.07 -8.57
C SER A 274 22.94 9.67 -9.09
N GLN A 275 23.32 8.73 -8.21
CA GLN A 275 23.52 7.32 -8.61
C GLN A 275 22.23 6.69 -9.14
N GLU A 276 21.09 6.97 -8.52
CA GLU A 276 19.79 6.48 -9.00
C GLU A 276 19.42 7.04 -10.35
N HIS A 277 19.68 8.33 -10.59
CA HIS A 277 19.48 8.95 -11.91
C HIS A 277 20.36 8.34 -12.99
N LEU A 278 21.59 7.96 -12.68
CA LEU A 278 22.45 7.22 -13.61
C LEU A 278 21.83 5.88 -13.99
N LEU A 279 21.34 5.11 -13.03
CA LEU A 279 20.73 3.79 -13.28
C LEU A 279 19.47 3.87 -14.15
N THR A 280 18.77 5.01 -14.16
CA THR A 280 17.54 5.22 -14.94
C THR A 280 17.77 5.94 -16.29
N GLY A 281 19.01 6.24 -16.61
CA GLY A 281 19.39 6.96 -17.84
C GLY A 281 20.55 6.27 -18.55
N HIS A 282 21.76 6.69 -18.20
CA HIS A 282 22.98 6.21 -18.89
C HIS A 282 23.28 4.73 -18.69
N LEU A 283 22.92 4.16 -17.55
CA LEU A 283 23.23 2.78 -17.18
C LEU A 283 22.02 1.85 -17.31
N ALA A 284 20.92 2.31 -17.88
CA ALA A 284 19.68 1.51 -18.00
C ALA A 284 19.76 0.40 -19.05
N ARG A 285 20.77 0.40 -19.91
CA ARG A 285 20.88 -0.42 -21.12
C ARG A 285 20.49 -1.90 -20.90
N GLN A 286 21.01 -2.57 -19.92
CA GLN A 286 20.71 -3.99 -19.69
C GLN A 286 19.26 -4.23 -19.23
N LYS A 287 18.70 -3.28 -18.45
CA LYS A 287 17.28 -3.33 -18.11
C LYS A 287 16.40 -3.12 -19.34
N ASP A 288 16.82 -2.18 -20.20
CA ASP A 288 16.11 -1.90 -21.46
C ASP A 288 16.12 -3.12 -22.39
N GLU A 289 17.31 -3.71 -22.63
CA GLU A 289 17.47 -4.91 -23.43
C GLU A 289 16.57 -6.05 -22.91
N TYR A 290 16.54 -6.25 -21.59
CA TYR A 290 15.70 -7.28 -20.99
C TYR A 290 14.21 -6.92 -21.02
N LEU A 291 13.84 -5.67 -20.85
CA LEU A 291 12.47 -5.18 -21.03
C LEU A 291 11.99 -5.45 -22.46
N LEU A 292 12.78 -5.06 -23.47
CA LEU A 292 12.46 -5.31 -24.86
C LEU A 292 12.39 -6.81 -25.18
N HIS A 293 13.25 -7.63 -24.58
CA HIS A 293 13.17 -9.08 -24.67
C HIS A 293 11.83 -9.63 -24.13
N ILE A 294 11.37 -9.16 -22.97
CA ILE A 294 10.05 -9.55 -22.43
C ILE A 294 8.94 -9.15 -23.40
N LEU A 295 8.98 -7.92 -23.91
CA LEU A 295 7.94 -7.40 -24.81
C LEU A 295 7.91 -8.11 -26.14
N ASN A 296 9.06 -8.39 -26.76
CA ASN A 296 9.17 -9.10 -28.05
C ASN A 296 8.75 -10.58 -27.93
N ASN A 297 9.05 -11.24 -26.80
CA ASN A 297 8.65 -12.62 -26.57
C ASN A 297 7.22 -12.78 -26.05
N ARG A 298 6.48 -11.70 -25.91
CA ARG A 298 5.09 -11.69 -25.45
C ARG A 298 4.17 -12.53 -26.36
N GLU A 299 4.47 -12.60 -27.63
CA GLU A 299 3.69 -13.34 -28.62
C GLU A 299 4.07 -14.83 -28.70
N HIS A 300 5.22 -15.22 -28.17
CA HIS A 300 5.74 -16.56 -28.19
C HIS A 300 5.36 -17.42 -26.97
N ASN A 301 4.05 -17.62 -26.74
CA ASN A 301 3.47 -18.70 -25.92
C ASN A 301 3.61 -18.69 -24.40
N VAL A 302 4.35 -17.80 -23.75
CA VAL A 302 4.48 -17.85 -22.28
C VAL A 302 3.21 -17.35 -21.59
N TYR A 303 2.47 -16.43 -22.19
CA TYR A 303 1.41 -15.67 -21.53
C TYR A 303 -0.02 -16.06 -21.93
N GLN A 304 -0.21 -17.15 -22.64
CA GLN A 304 -1.51 -17.74 -23.04
C GLN A 304 -2.54 -16.76 -23.65
N LYS A 305 -2.45 -15.46 -23.37
CA LYS A 305 -3.35 -14.43 -23.87
C LYS A 305 -2.66 -13.07 -23.88
N LYS A 306 -2.78 -12.35 -25.00
CA LYS A 306 -2.32 -10.97 -25.12
C LYS A 306 -3.18 -10.06 -24.22
N THR A 307 -2.53 -9.30 -23.35
CA THR A 307 -3.18 -8.34 -22.45
C THR A 307 -2.35 -7.06 -22.37
N PRO A 308 -2.93 -5.91 -21.98
CA PRO A 308 -2.17 -4.71 -21.73
C PRO A 308 -1.06 -4.91 -20.69
N ILE A 309 0.02 -4.18 -20.82
CA ILE A 309 1.24 -4.33 -20.03
C ILE A 309 1.30 -3.25 -18.96
N LEU A 310 1.66 -3.64 -17.74
CA LEU A 310 1.88 -2.71 -16.62
C LEU A 310 3.38 -2.61 -16.35
N ILE A 311 3.96 -1.40 -16.42
CA ILE A 311 5.37 -1.15 -16.10
C ILE A 311 5.44 -0.18 -14.94
N PHE A 312 5.97 -0.66 -13.80
CA PHE A 312 6.09 0.13 -12.57
C PHE A 312 7.48 0.75 -12.46
N TYR A 313 7.49 2.03 -12.14
CA TYR A 313 8.71 2.83 -11.95
C TYR A 313 8.61 3.76 -10.74
N GLN A 314 9.75 4.27 -10.25
CA GLN A 314 9.82 5.15 -9.08
C GLN A 314 10.01 6.61 -9.46
N TYR A 315 10.98 6.92 -10.32
CA TYR A 315 11.41 8.29 -10.58
C TYR A 315 10.89 8.87 -11.90
N THR A 316 10.68 10.19 -11.91
CA THR A 316 10.26 10.92 -13.12
C THR A 316 11.29 10.81 -14.26
N SER A 317 12.60 10.70 -13.92
CA SER A 317 13.65 10.45 -14.92
C SER A 317 13.46 9.11 -15.63
N CYS A 318 13.11 8.07 -14.88
CA CYS A 318 12.80 6.75 -15.42
C CYS A 318 11.57 6.81 -16.35
N PHE A 319 10.53 7.55 -15.97
CA PHE A 319 9.38 7.76 -16.86
C PHE A 319 9.78 8.35 -18.21
N LYS A 320 10.57 9.44 -18.21
CA LYS A 320 11.02 10.07 -19.45
C LYS A 320 11.82 9.11 -20.33
N HIS A 321 12.72 8.35 -19.70
CA HIS A 321 13.52 7.33 -20.36
C HIS A 321 12.64 6.23 -21.00
N LEU A 322 11.78 5.59 -20.20
CA LEU A 322 10.90 4.53 -20.68
C LEU A 322 9.92 4.99 -21.76
N ASN A 323 9.35 6.19 -21.58
CA ASN A 323 8.43 6.73 -22.57
C ASN A 323 9.11 6.95 -23.92
N ASN A 324 10.33 7.51 -23.94
CA ASN A 324 11.10 7.72 -25.17
C ASN A 324 11.49 6.38 -25.82
N LEU A 325 12.01 5.44 -25.02
CA LEU A 325 12.40 4.10 -25.50
C LEU A 325 11.21 3.37 -26.13
N LEU A 326 10.11 3.30 -25.42
CA LEU A 326 8.95 2.50 -25.84
C LEU A 326 8.21 3.17 -27.01
N SER A 327 8.11 4.51 -27.05
CA SER A 327 7.52 5.20 -28.20
C SER A 327 8.35 5.02 -29.48
N ALA A 328 9.66 4.93 -29.37
CA ALA A 328 10.54 4.66 -30.52
C ALA A 328 10.44 3.19 -30.98
N MET A 329 10.42 2.24 -30.05
CA MET A 329 10.45 0.81 -30.35
C MET A 329 9.08 0.23 -30.70
N TYR A 330 8.00 0.81 -30.16
CA TYR A 330 6.61 0.34 -30.33
C TYR A 330 5.67 1.48 -30.72
N PRO A 331 5.85 2.10 -31.90
CA PRO A 331 5.09 3.30 -32.32
C PRO A 331 3.58 3.05 -32.50
N THR A 332 3.16 1.79 -32.61
CA THR A 332 1.74 1.39 -32.74
C THR A 332 1.06 1.12 -31.40
N TYR A 333 1.83 1.08 -30.30
CA TYR A 333 1.28 0.83 -28.98
C TYR A 333 0.69 2.11 -28.36
N ASP A 334 -0.42 1.97 -27.66
CA ASP A 334 -1.01 3.04 -26.87
C ASP A 334 -0.30 3.13 -25.51
N ILE A 335 0.61 4.09 -25.36
CA ILE A 335 1.41 4.28 -24.14
C ILE A 335 0.74 5.32 -23.24
N LYS A 336 0.30 4.88 -22.06
CA LYS A 336 -0.39 5.71 -21.07
C LYS A 336 0.44 5.91 -19.81
N ALA A 337 0.56 7.17 -19.38
CA ALA A 337 1.24 7.53 -18.15
C ALA A 337 0.28 7.61 -16.96
N ILE A 338 0.65 6.98 -15.84
CA ILE A 338 -0.05 7.09 -14.56
C ILE A 338 0.93 7.61 -13.52
N ASN A 339 0.98 8.92 -13.37
CA ASN A 339 1.85 9.64 -12.44
C ASN A 339 1.10 10.81 -11.77
N GLY A 340 1.81 11.60 -10.96
CA GLY A 340 1.21 12.72 -10.22
C GLY A 340 0.60 13.82 -11.09
N SER A 341 1.04 13.95 -12.35
CA SER A 341 0.56 14.95 -13.30
C SER A 341 -0.48 14.43 -14.29
N SER A 342 -0.77 13.12 -14.30
CA SER A 342 -1.74 12.53 -15.23
C SER A 342 -3.18 12.81 -14.80
N ASN A 343 -3.98 13.44 -15.68
CA ASN A 343 -5.42 13.66 -15.51
C ASN A 343 -6.23 12.56 -16.22
N LEU A 344 -6.04 11.31 -15.78
CA LEU A 344 -6.74 10.18 -16.38
C LEU A 344 -8.21 10.14 -15.97
N SER A 345 -9.08 9.97 -16.93
CA SER A 345 -10.51 9.73 -16.71
C SER A 345 -10.77 8.29 -16.22
N ALA A 346 -11.98 8.05 -15.72
CA ALA A 346 -12.39 6.70 -15.36
C ALA A 346 -12.34 5.72 -16.56
N LYS A 347 -12.54 6.23 -17.79
CA LYS A 347 -12.44 5.46 -19.03
C LYS A 347 -11.00 5.04 -19.32
N ASP A 348 -10.02 5.91 -19.10
CA ASP A 348 -8.59 5.60 -19.29
C ASP A 348 -8.07 4.54 -18.32
N LEU A 349 -8.73 4.42 -17.17
CA LEU A 349 -8.41 3.45 -16.12
C LEU A 349 -9.20 2.15 -16.23
N SER A 350 -10.19 2.08 -17.13
CA SER A 350 -10.93 0.87 -17.43
C SER A 350 -10.12 -0.08 -18.33
N LYS A 351 -10.62 -1.29 -18.53
CA LYS A 351 -10.02 -2.23 -19.49
C LYS A 351 -9.96 -1.57 -20.87
N PRO A 352 -8.79 -1.41 -21.50
CA PRO A 352 -8.69 -0.85 -22.83
C PRO A 352 -9.20 -1.85 -23.89
N ASP A 353 -9.73 -1.30 -24.98
CA ASP A 353 -10.10 -2.12 -26.15
C ASP A 353 -8.85 -2.59 -26.90
N ASN A 354 -7.82 -1.73 -26.97
CA ASN A 354 -6.54 -2.07 -27.56
C ASN A 354 -5.68 -2.89 -26.59
N MET A 355 -5.39 -4.14 -26.94
CA MET A 355 -4.52 -5.03 -26.17
C MET A 355 -3.03 -4.64 -26.29
N ASP A 356 -2.66 -3.83 -27.28
CA ASP A 356 -1.33 -3.24 -27.46
C ASP A 356 -1.20 -1.92 -26.71
N SER A 357 -1.61 -1.93 -25.45
CA SER A 357 -1.48 -0.80 -24.53
C SER A 357 -0.41 -1.07 -23.47
N ILE A 358 0.41 -0.06 -23.20
CA ILE A 358 1.43 -0.06 -22.16
C ILE A 358 1.08 1.03 -21.13
N TYR A 359 0.99 0.66 -19.88
CA TYR A 359 0.77 1.59 -18.77
C TYR A 359 2.09 1.81 -18.02
N LEU A 360 2.64 3.02 -18.10
CA LEU A 360 3.78 3.47 -17.31
C LEU A 360 3.29 4.02 -15.98
N ILE A 361 3.56 3.33 -14.88
CA ILE A 361 2.90 3.55 -13.60
C ILE A 361 3.91 3.93 -12.53
N GLN A 362 3.85 5.17 -12.06
CA GLN A 362 4.62 5.59 -10.91
C GLN A 362 4.02 5.01 -9.62
N TYR A 363 4.85 4.42 -8.76
CA TYR A 363 4.37 3.76 -7.54
C TYR A 363 3.49 4.66 -6.66
N GLU A 364 3.86 5.92 -6.48
CA GLU A 364 3.10 6.86 -5.65
C GLU A 364 1.74 7.21 -6.27
N ALA A 365 1.66 7.27 -7.59
CA ALA A 365 0.43 7.60 -8.30
C ALA A 365 -0.45 6.38 -8.58
N GLY A 366 0.14 5.24 -8.93
CA GLY A 366 -0.56 3.99 -9.27
C GLY A 366 -0.85 3.09 -8.08
N GLY A 367 -0.31 3.43 -6.89
CA GLY A 367 -0.39 2.59 -5.71
C GLY A 367 -1.77 2.44 -5.08
N GLU A 368 -2.77 3.29 -5.38
CA GLU A 368 -4.05 3.29 -4.67
C GLU A 368 -5.25 3.35 -5.62
N GLY A 369 -6.29 2.55 -5.33
CA GLY A 369 -7.62 2.67 -5.95
C GLY A 369 -7.76 2.23 -7.40
N LEU A 370 -6.73 1.71 -8.03
CA LEU A 370 -6.79 1.25 -9.42
C LEU A 370 -6.91 -0.27 -9.48
N ASP A 371 -7.64 -0.77 -10.46
CA ASP A 371 -7.95 -2.18 -10.63
C ASP A 371 -7.62 -2.62 -12.06
N TRP A 372 -6.54 -3.37 -12.22
CA TRP A 372 -6.06 -3.89 -13.50
C TRP A 372 -6.12 -5.41 -13.59
N GLN A 373 -7.19 -5.98 -13.08
CA GLN A 373 -7.47 -7.42 -13.11
C GLN A 373 -7.54 -8.02 -14.54
N TRP A 374 -7.58 -7.19 -15.55
CA TRP A 374 -7.57 -7.57 -16.96
C TRP A 374 -6.16 -7.71 -17.57
N SER A 375 -5.11 -7.28 -16.85
CA SER A 375 -3.72 -7.48 -17.26
C SER A 375 -3.12 -8.72 -16.56
N ASN A 376 -2.38 -9.52 -17.30
CA ASN A 376 -1.63 -10.66 -16.75
C ASN A 376 -0.13 -10.42 -16.69
N LEU A 377 0.38 -9.27 -17.13
CA LEU A 377 1.81 -8.97 -17.18
C LEU A 377 2.13 -7.66 -16.47
N ALA A 378 2.95 -7.74 -15.43
CA ALA A 378 3.50 -6.58 -14.71
C ALA A 378 5.02 -6.65 -14.66
N ILE A 379 5.67 -5.56 -15.03
CA ILE A 379 7.13 -5.40 -15.03
C ILE A 379 7.47 -4.33 -14.00
N PHE A 380 8.24 -4.69 -13.01
CA PHE A 380 8.74 -3.80 -11.97
C PHE A 380 10.16 -3.38 -12.37
N TYR A 381 10.23 -2.29 -13.13
CA TYR A 381 11.47 -1.81 -13.74
C TYR A 381 12.44 -1.22 -12.71
N GLU A 382 11.91 -0.55 -11.68
CA GLU A 382 12.66 -0.05 -10.52
C GLU A 382 12.03 -0.57 -9.23
N ALA A 383 12.84 -0.70 -8.18
CA ALA A 383 12.33 -0.99 -6.85
C ALA A 383 11.66 0.23 -6.22
N PRO A 384 10.49 0.12 -5.59
CA PRO A 384 9.90 1.22 -4.85
C PRO A 384 10.66 1.48 -3.54
N ILE A 385 10.58 2.73 -3.07
CA ILE A 385 11.21 3.15 -1.79
C ILE A 385 10.46 2.52 -0.60
N ARG A 386 9.14 2.35 -0.71
CA ARG A 386 8.29 1.86 0.38
C ARG A 386 7.71 0.49 0.06
N TYR A 387 7.86 -0.43 1.00
CA TYR A 387 7.29 -1.78 0.90
C TYR A 387 5.76 -1.78 0.71
N GLU A 388 5.04 -0.88 1.36
CA GLU A 388 3.59 -0.74 1.19
C GLU A 388 3.20 -0.50 -0.27
N LYS A 389 3.95 0.38 -0.96
CA LYS A 389 3.73 0.68 -2.38
C LYS A 389 4.04 -0.51 -3.28
N PHE A 390 5.04 -1.30 -2.90
CA PHE A 390 5.37 -2.55 -3.59
C PHE A 390 4.21 -3.55 -3.50
N GLU A 391 3.71 -3.82 -2.30
CA GLU A 391 2.58 -4.74 -2.10
C GLU A 391 1.30 -4.25 -2.80
N GLN A 392 1.04 -2.96 -2.77
CA GLN A 392 -0.08 -2.36 -3.49
C GLN A 392 0.07 -2.54 -5.01
N ALA A 393 1.25 -2.29 -5.57
CA ALA A 393 1.51 -2.44 -6.99
C ALA A 393 1.36 -3.91 -7.44
N LYS A 394 1.91 -4.87 -6.71
CA LYS A 394 1.72 -6.31 -6.97
C LYS A 394 0.24 -6.71 -6.99
N GLY A 395 -0.54 -6.15 -6.10
CA GLY A 395 -1.98 -6.43 -5.98
C GLY A 395 -2.84 -5.78 -7.05
N ARG A 396 -2.28 -5.10 -8.09
CA ARG A 396 -3.09 -4.44 -9.12
C ARG A 396 -3.69 -5.42 -10.13
N ASN A 397 -2.91 -6.37 -10.58
CA ASN A 397 -3.36 -7.42 -11.49
C ASN A 397 -3.48 -8.80 -10.79
N LEU A 398 -2.78 -9.00 -9.69
CA LEU A 398 -2.91 -10.20 -8.85
C LEU A 398 -4.13 -10.05 -7.93
N ARG A 399 -5.32 -10.36 -8.45
CA ARG A 399 -6.58 -10.14 -7.76
C ARG A 399 -7.51 -11.33 -7.83
N ASN A 400 -8.30 -11.51 -6.78
CA ASN A 400 -9.37 -12.52 -6.72
C ASN A 400 -10.42 -12.36 -7.84
N LYS A 401 -10.56 -11.15 -8.39
CA LYS A 401 -11.45 -10.86 -9.53
C LYS A 401 -10.78 -11.03 -10.89
N SER A 402 -9.51 -11.40 -10.93
CA SER A 402 -8.81 -11.56 -12.20
C SER A 402 -9.53 -12.60 -13.06
N ILE A 403 -9.74 -12.25 -14.33
CA ILE A 403 -10.25 -13.17 -15.35
C ILE A 403 -9.14 -14.06 -15.92
N MET A 404 -7.89 -13.80 -15.52
CA MET A 404 -6.71 -14.52 -15.98
C MET A 404 -6.37 -15.64 -14.98
N PRO A 405 -6.11 -16.85 -15.44
CA PRO A 405 -5.73 -17.97 -14.57
C PRO A 405 -4.31 -17.81 -14.01
N SER A 406 -3.45 -17.07 -14.72
CA SER A 406 -2.05 -16.85 -14.36
C SER A 406 -1.67 -15.39 -14.55
N VAL A 407 -0.77 -14.90 -13.70
CA VAL A 407 -0.20 -13.56 -13.72
C VAL A 407 1.31 -13.65 -13.64
N TYR A 408 2.01 -12.83 -14.41
CA TYR A 408 3.45 -12.82 -14.54
C TYR A 408 4.00 -11.50 -14.02
N HIS A 409 4.92 -11.56 -13.05
CA HIS A 409 5.62 -10.42 -12.49
C HIS A 409 7.11 -10.53 -12.75
N TYR A 410 7.68 -9.57 -13.45
CA TYR A 410 9.11 -9.45 -13.68
C TYR A 410 9.69 -8.35 -12.79
N TYR A 411 10.74 -8.67 -12.06
CA TYR A 411 11.45 -7.75 -11.18
C TYR A 411 12.85 -7.56 -11.74
N LEU A 412 13.17 -6.35 -12.21
CA LEU A 412 14.47 -6.04 -12.80
C LEU A 412 15.37 -5.41 -11.74
N GLU A 413 16.46 -6.08 -11.42
CA GLU A 413 17.35 -5.71 -10.32
C GLU A 413 18.79 -5.54 -10.83
N TYR A 414 19.37 -4.35 -10.65
CA TYR A 414 20.81 -4.19 -10.75
C TYR A 414 21.47 -4.57 -9.43
N VAL A 415 22.17 -5.70 -9.39
CA VAL A 415 22.90 -6.16 -8.20
C VAL A 415 24.09 -5.25 -7.89
N ASN A 416 24.48 -5.18 -6.61
CA ASN A 416 25.58 -4.33 -6.13
C ASN A 416 25.38 -2.83 -6.36
N THR A 417 24.13 -2.38 -6.52
CA THR A 417 23.74 -0.98 -6.66
C THR A 417 22.66 -0.63 -5.64
N LEU A 418 22.26 0.65 -5.61
CA LEU A 418 21.14 1.13 -4.79
C LEU A 418 19.82 0.46 -5.15
N ASP A 419 19.63 0.13 -6.43
CA ASP A 419 18.44 -0.59 -6.89
C ASP A 419 18.38 -2.00 -6.26
N GLY A 420 19.49 -2.74 -6.27
CA GLY A 420 19.59 -4.05 -5.63
C GLY A 420 19.42 -3.99 -4.11
N GLU A 421 19.92 -2.92 -3.47
CA GLU A 421 19.71 -2.70 -2.03
C GLU A 421 18.23 -2.48 -1.71
N ARG A 422 17.51 -1.70 -2.51
CA ARG A 422 16.06 -1.50 -2.37
C ARG A 422 15.28 -2.78 -2.56
N TRP A 423 15.62 -3.58 -3.57
CA TRP A 423 15.00 -4.88 -3.76
C TRP A 423 15.22 -5.79 -2.56
N THR A 424 16.41 -5.77 -1.97
CA THR A 424 16.73 -6.54 -0.75
C THR A 424 15.91 -6.07 0.45
N VAL A 425 15.80 -4.75 0.65
CA VAL A 425 14.98 -4.16 1.73
C VAL A 425 13.49 -4.47 1.54
N ASN A 426 12.99 -4.36 0.31
CA ASN A 426 11.60 -4.68 0.02
C ASN A 426 11.30 -6.17 0.24
N ARG A 427 12.21 -7.07 -0.14
CA ARG A 427 12.08 -8.51 0.16
C ARG A 427 12.10 -8.79 1.66
N ALA A 428 12.90 -8.06 2.43
CA ALA A 428 12.92 -8.15 3.89
C ALA A 428 11.74 -7.45 4.59
N LYS A 429 10.77 -6.92 3.83
CA LYS A 429 9.59 -6.19 4.33
C LYS A 429 9.94 -4.96 5.18
N ARG A 430 10.93 -4.21 4.76
CA ARG A 430 11.39 -2.99 5.43
C ARG A 430 11.14 -1.77 4.57
N ASP A 431 10.79 -0.67 5.19
CA ASP A 431 10.77 0.62 4.50
C ASP A 431 12.21 1.09 4.23
N PHE A 432 12.44 1.61 3.03
CA PHE A 432 13.70 2.21 2.67
C PHE A 432 13.74 3.65 3.16
N THR A 433 14.23 3.86 4.36
CA THR A 433 14.31 5.17 5.00
C THR A 433 15.63 5.89 4.66
N LYS A 434 15.66 7.20 4.87
CA LYS A 434 16.88 8.03 4.74
C LYS A 434 18.04 7.47 5.57
N GLU A 435 17.77 7.08 6.82
CA GLU A 435 18.78 6.54 7.73
C GLU A 435 19.37 5.21 7.25
N VAL A 436 18.52 4.30 6.74
CA VAL A 436 18.98 3.04 6.15
C VAL A 436 19.83 3.32 4.92
N ALA A 437 19.42 4.31 4.11
CA ALA A 437 20.16 4.74 2.96
C ALA A 437 21.55 5.24 3.32
N GLU A 438 21.66 6.16 4.26
CA GLU A 438 22.93 6.76 4.69
C GLU A 438 23.88 5.71 5.29
N LYS A 439 23.38 4.85 6.19
CA LYS A 439 24.20 3.78 6.80
C LYS A 439 24.76 2.80 5.78
N THR A 440 23.91 2.37 4.82
CA THR A 440 24.34 1.42 3.77
C THR A 440 25.37 2.06 2.85
N PHE A 441 25.17 3.34 2.51
CA PHE A 441 26.10 4.09 1.67
C PHE A 441 27.46 4.25 2.33
N LEU A 442 27.51 4.69 3.60
CA LEU A 442 28.74 4.91 4.35
C LEU A 442 29.45 3.62 4.74
N SER A 443 28.73 2.55 5.08
CA SER A 443 29.34 1.26 5.47
C SER A 443 30.13 0.60 4.33
N LYS A 444 29.68 0.78 3.08
CA LYS A 444 30.43 0.31 1.90
C LYS A 444 31.67 1.15 1.64
N ALA A 445 31.66 2.44 2.01
CA ALA A 445 32.84 3.30 1.91
C ALA A 445 33.98 2.84 2.83
N SER A 446 33.64 2.38 4.04
CA SER A 446 34.65 1.92 5.01
C SER A 446 35.29 0.57 4.68
N LYS A 447 34.60 -0.32 3.94
CA LYS A 447 35.11 -1.65 3.56
C LYS A 447 36.14 -1.63 2.42
N HIS A 448 36.25 -0.54 1.68
CA HIS A 448 37.24 -0.40 0.61
C HIS A 448 38.48 0.42 1.00
N ARG A 449 38.57 0.84 2.28
CA ARG A 449 39.76 1.47 2.88
C ARG A 449 40.68 0.51 3.63
N LYS A 450 40.42 -0.80 3.60
CA LYS A 450 41.29 -1.83 4.20
C LYS A 450 41.95 -2.67 3.12
#